data_bbe5892114a38b1f3d738a0a18f0aa1a
#
_entry.id   bbe5892114a38b1f3d738a0a18f0aa1a
#
_cell.length_a   1.000
_cell.length_b   1.000
_cell.length_c   1.000
_cell.angle_alpha   90.00
_cell.angle_beta   90.00
_cell.angle_gamma   90.00
#
_symmetry.space_group_name_H-M   'P 1'
#
loop_
_entity.id
_entity.type
_entity.pdbx_description
1 polymer ?
#
loop_
_entity_poly.entity_id
_entity_poly.type
_entity_poly.pdbx_seq_one_letter_code
_entity_poly.pdbx_strand_id
1 'polypeptide(L)'
;MSSLKRVIIAGAAGRDFHDFNTYFRDNENFRVVAFTATQIPNIDDRRYPPELSGKLYPEGVPIYAESELESLIAAQQVDEVVFSYSDVSHEYVMHLASRVLAAGAGFRFLSPAQTMIRSTKPVVAVCAVRTGCGKSQTSRRILEILQNELGFKRVVAVRHPMPYGNLAAQAVQRFASYEDMDRHEC
;
A
#
# COMPACT_ATOMS: atom_id res chain seq x y z
N MET A 1 12.30 -26.26 -10.92
CA MET A 1 11.11 -25.65 -10.29
C MET A 1 11.62 -24.46 -9.50
N SER A 2 11.18 -23.24 -9.77
CA SER A 2 11.52 -22.10 -8.92
C SER A 2 10.89 -22.32 -7.55
N SER A 3 11.70 -22.26 -6.48
CA SER A 3 11.17 -22.37 -5.12
C SER A 3 10.27 -21.16 -4.83
N LEU A 4 9.16 -21.36 -4.15
CA LEU A 4 8.25 -20.33 -3.69
C LEU A 4 9.02 -19.34 -2.78
N LYS A 5 9.15 -18.07 -3.20
CA LYS A 5 9.85 -17.06 -2.43
C LYS A 5 8.98 -16.51 -1.29
N ARG A 6 9.53 -16.51 -0.08
CA ARG A 6 8.90 -15.97 1.13
C ARG A 6 9.28 -14.51 1.32
N VAL A 7 8.29 -13.64 1.43
CA VAL A 7 8.47 -12.19 1.39
C VAL A 7 7.82 -11.53 2.61
N ILE A 8 8.51 -10.57 3.22
CA ILE A 8 7.92 -9.57 4.11
C ILE A 8 7.79 -8.26 3.33
N ILE A 9 6.65 -7.58 3.48
CA ILE A 9 6.48 -6.23 2.97
C ILE A 9 6.66 -5.25 4.13
N ALA A 10 7.71 -4.43 4.06
CA ALA A 10 7.99 -3.40 5.05
C ALA A 10 7.12 -2.18 4.76
N GLY A 11 6.06 -2.04 5.55
CA GLY A 11 5.00 -1.06 5.46
C GLY A 11 3.63 -1.66 5.73
N ALA A 12 2.72 -0.89 6.32
CA ALA A 12 1.31 -1.26 6.53
C ALA A 12 0.40 0.00 6.56
N ALA A 13 0.68 0.98 5.69
CA ALA A 13 0.03 2.28 5.72
C ALA A 13 -0.62 2.72 4.38
N GLY A 14 -0.53 1.91 3.35
CA GLY A 14 -1.18 2.20 2.08
C GLY A 14 -0.41 1.77 0.83
N ARG A 15 0.81 2.24 0.59
CA ARG A 15 1.63 1.84 -0.56
C ARG A 15 1.92 0.34 -0.56
N ASP A 16 2.22 -0.20 0.58
CA ASP A 16 2.43 -1.61 0.89
C ASP A 16 1.24 -2.49 0.51
N PHE A 17 0.01 -2.10 0.90
CA PHE A 17 -1.21 -2.80 0.50
C PHE A 17 -1.45 -2.71 -1.01
N HIS A 18 -1.10 -1.58 -1.64
CA HIS A 18 -1.14 -1.46 -3.10
C HIS A 18 -0.15 -2.42 -3.77
N ASP A 19 1.09 -2.44 -3.30
CA ASP A 19 2.14 -3.32 -3.81
C ASP A 19 1.75 -4.80 -3.62
N PHE A 20 1.17 -5.16 -2.48
CA PHE A 20 0.59 -6.49 -2.26
C PHE A 20 -0.50 -6.81 -3.29
N ASN A 21 -1.50 -5.96 -3.42
CA ASN A 21 -2.66 -6.19 -4.28
C ASN A 21 -2.32 -6.27 -5.76
N THR A 22 -1.30 -5.53 -6.21
CA THR A 22 -0.94 -5.44 -7.63
C THR A 22 0.14 -6.41 -8.04
N TYR A 23 1.02 -6.85 -7.13
CA TYR A 23 2.17 -7.67 -7.49
C TYR A 23 2.20 -9.04 -6.82
N PHE A 24 1.74 -9.17 -5.57
CA PHE A 24 1.89 -10.40 -4.80
C PHE A 24 0.62 -11.21 -4.62
N ARG A 25 -0.54 -10.59 -4.47
CA ARG A 25 -1.80 -11.21 -4.04
C ARG A 25 -2.16 -12.48 -4.83
N ASP A 26 -2.03 -12.41 -6.15
CA ASP A 26 -2.41 -13.49 -7.06
C ASP A 26 -1.18 -14.14 -7.73
N ASN A 27 0.03 -13.94 -7.19
CA ASN A 27 1.28 -14.42 -7.75
C ASN A 27 1.80 -15.65 -7.01
N GLU A 28 1.64 -16.80 -7.62
CA GLU A 28 2.02 -18.12 -7.05
C GLU A 28 3.53 -18.32 -6.84
N ASN A 29 4.39 -17.43 -7.39
CA ASN A 29 5.83 -17.51 -7.18
C ASN A 29 6.27 -16.91 -5.84
N PHE A 30 5.37 -16.20 -5.13
CA PHE A 30 5.65 -15.52 -3.89
C PHE A 30 4.67 -15.90 -2.79
N ARG A 31 5.17 -15.92 -1.56
CA ARG A 31 4.36 -16.00 -0.35
C ARG A 31 4.67 -14.82 0.54
N VAL A 32 3.79 -13.85 0.63
CA VAL A 32 3.89 -12.78 1.63
C VAL A 32 3.53 -13.37 2.99
N VAL A 33 4.50 -13.40 3.89
CA VAL A 33 4.35 -14.01 5.22
C VAL A 33 3.91 -12.99 6.26
N ALA A 34 4.25 -11.71 6.07
CA ALA A 34 3.88 -10.63 6.96
C ALA A 34 3.99 -9.26 6.27
N PHE A 35 3.29 -8.28 6.85
CA PHE A 35 3.63 -6.87 6.78
C PHE A 35 4.33 -6.44 8.07
N THR A 36 5.16 -5.37 8.00
CA THR A 36 5.67 -4.71 9.22
C THR A 36 5.27 -3.24 9.23
N ALA A 37 5.01 -2.69 10.41
CA ALA A 37 4.59 -1.30 10.58
C ALA A 37 5.40 -0.59 11.66
N THR A 38 5.73 0.70 11.41
CA THR A 38 6.39 1.59 12.37
C THR A 38 5.57 2.82 12.71
N GLN A 39 4.66 3.23 11.79
CA GLN A 39 4.09 4.57 11.81
C GLN A 39 2.64 4.64 12.31
N ILE A 40 2.01 3.50 12.57
CA ILE A 40 0.62 3.44 13.00
C ILE A 40 0.55 2.87 14.41
N PRO A 41 0.14 3.67 15.40
CA PRO A 41 -0.09 3.17 16.75
C PRO A 41 -1.17 2.07 16.76
N ASN A 42 -0.98 1.05 17.60
CA ASN A 42 -1.93 -0.05 17.81
C ASN A 42 -2.27 -0.85 16.53
N ILE A 43 -1.30 -0.98 15.61
CA ILE A 43 -1.46 -1.85 14.44
C ILE A 43 -0.99 -3.28 14.73
N ASP A 44 -0.28 -3.46 15.83
CA ASP A 44 0.17 -4.76 16.32
C ASP A 44 -1.03 -5.69 16.50
N ASP A 45 -0.88 -6.96 16.20
CA ASP A 45 -1.92 -7.98 16.21
C ASP A 45 -3.04 -7.81 15.16
N ARG A 46 -2.92 -6.88 14.23
CA ARG A 46 -3.83 -6.75 13.10
C ARG A 46 -3.44 -7.66 11.94
N ARG A 47 -4.41 -7.90 11.10
CA ARG A 47 -4.21 -8.61 9.84
C ARG A 47 -4.73 -7.79 8.68
N TYR A 48 -4.04 -7.85 7.55
CA TYR A 48 -4.67 -7.47 6.29
C TYR A 48 -5.82 -8.44 6.04
N PRO A 49 -7.06 -7.94 5.82
CA PRO A 49 -8.27 -8.76 5.90
C PRO A 49 -8.30 -9.91 4.89
N PRO A 50 -8.80 -11.10 5.26
CA PRO A 50 -8.99 -12.22 4.35
C PRO A 50 -9.79 -11.85 3.10
N GLU A 51 -10.83 -11.05 3.26
CA GLU A 51 -11.72 -10.58 2.18
C GLU A 51 -10.98 -9.80 1.09
N LEU A 52 -9.86 -9.18 1.43
CA LEU A 52 -9.04 -8.39 0.50
C LEU A 52 -7.79 -9.14 0.03
N SER A 53 -7.41 -10.21 0.73
CA SER A 53 -6.13 -10.89 0.53
C SER A 53 -6.12 -11.86 -0.67
N GLY A 54 -7.29 -12.24 -1.20
CA GLY A 54 -7.40 -13.16 -2.32
C GLY A 54 -7.22 -14.63 -1.95
N LYS A 55 -7.31 -15.50 -2.96
CA LYS A 55 -7.37 -16.96 -2.78
C LYS A 55 -6.11 -17.58 -2.18
N LEU A 56 -4.95 -16.99 -2.43
CA LEU A 56 -3.68 -17.50 -1.91
C LEU A 56 -3.47 -17.19 -0.42
N TYR A 57 -4.29 -16.30 0.18
CA TYR A 57 -4.18 -15.85 1.57
C TYR A 57 -5.54 -15.91 2.28
N PRO A 58 -6.14 -17.10 2.42
CA PRO A 58 -7.50 -17.23 2.97
C PRO A 58 -7.63 -16.77 4.43
N GLU A 59 -6.51 -16.74 5.17
CA GLU A 59 -6.44 -16.24 6.55
C GLU A 59 -6.04 -14.77 6.64
N GLY A 60 -5.89 -14.07 5.49
CA GLY A 60 -5.28 -12.76 5.46
C GLY A 60 -3.77 -12.79 5.69
N VAL A 61 -3.15 -11.60 5.84
CA VAL A 61 -1.71 -11.48 6.07
C VAL A 61 -1.47 -10.75 7.40
N PRO A 62 -0.71 -11.32 8.34
CA PRO A 62 -0.45 -10.68 9.63
C PRO A 62 0.40 -9.42 9.49
N ILE A 63 0.21 -8.49 10.42
CA ILE A 63 0.97 -7.24 10.53
C ILE A 63 1.69 -7.26 11.87
N TYR A 64 3.00 -7.07 11.86
CA TYR A 64 3.85 -7.06 13.05
C TYR A 64 4.54 -5.71 13.24
N ALA A 65 5.06 -5.46 14.41
CA ALA A 65 5.94 -4.32 14.65
C ALA A 65 7.26 -4.49 13.86
N GLU A 66 7.81 -3.40 13.33
CA GLU A 66 9.11 -3.47 12.61
C GLU A 66 10.26 -3.94 13.53
N SER A 67 10.15 -3.73 14.83
CA SER A 67 11.12 -4.24 15.81
C SER A 67 11.25 -5.76 15.82
N GLU A 68 10.26 -6.48 15.28
CA GLU A 68 10.27 -7.95 15.16
C GLU A 68 10.85 -8.45 13.83
N LEU A 69 11.28 -7.55 12.94
CA LEU A 69 11.65 -7.89 11.56
C LEU A 69 12.72 -8.99 11.48
N GLU A 70 13.80 -8.87 12.24
CA GLU A 70 14.91 -9.84 12.19
C GLU A 70 14.48 -11.21 12.72
N SER A 71 13.68 -11.24 13.76
CA SER A 71 13.14 -12.50 14.31
C SER A 71 12.17 -13.16 13.34
N LEU A 72 11.35 -12.37 12.64
CA LEU A 72 10.45 -12.85 11.58
C LEU A 72 11.24 -13.40 10.38
N ILE A 73 12.30 -12.73 9.94
CA ILE A 73 13.17 -13.21 8.86
C ILE A 73 13.70 -14.61 9.19
N ALA A 74 14.23 -14.79 10.38
CA ALA A 74 14.77 -16.07 10.82
C ALA A 74 13.69 -17.14 10.98
N ALA A 75 12.61 -16.83 11.72
CA ALA A 75 11.56 -17.79 12.04
C ALA A 75 10.76 -18.24 10.81
N GLN A 76 10.52 -17.31 9.88
CA GLN A 76 9.75 -17.56 8.66
C GLN A 76 10.62 -17.92 7.45
N GLN A 77 11.94 -18.00 7.59
CA GLN A 77 12.88 -18.25 6.49
C GLN A 77 12.61 -17.32 5.29
N VAL A 78 12.64 -16.03 5.52
CA VAL A 78 12.29 -15.01 4.54
C VAL A 78 13.41 -14.84 3.53
N ASP A 79 13.07 -14.90 2.24
CA ASP A 79 14.04 -14.70 1.15
C ASP A 79 14.28 -13.22 0.84
N GLU A 80 13.22 -12.41 0.90
CA GLU A 80 13.27 -11.00 0.52
C GLU A 80 12.38 -10.13 1.43
N VAL A 81 12.86 -8.93 1.76
CA VAL A 81 12.04 -7.86 2.33
C VAL A 81 11.83 -6.80 1.27
N VAL A 82 10.56 -6.52 0.95
CA VAL A 82 10.16 -5.50 -0.01
C VAL A 82 9.84 -4.22 0.73
N PHE A 83 10.54 -3.17 0.40
CA PHE A 83 10.38 -1.86 1.03
C PHE A 83 9.26 -1.07 0.35
N SER A 84 8.24 -0.69 1.11
CA SER A 84 7.05 0.01 0.61
C SER A 84 6.68 1.26 1.44
N TYR A 85 7.53 1.71 2.34
CA TYR A 85 7.33 3.00 3.02
C TYR A 85 7.52 4.18 2.08
N SER A 86 6.83 5.26 2.36
CA SER A 86 7.02 6.57 1.76
C SER A 86 7.28 7.61 2.84
N ASP A 87 7.87 8.75 2.45
CA ASP A 87 8.12 9.90 3.33
C ASP A 87 9.09 9.59 4.50
N VAL A 88 10.12 8.80 4.20
CA VAL A 88 11.21 8.46 5.13
C VAL A 88 12.56 8.93 4.59
N SER A 89 13.56 9.09 5.47
CA SER A 89 14.91 9.51 5.07
C SER A 89 15.68 8.37 4.38
N HIS A 90 16.64 8.73 3.53
CA HIS A 90 17.55 7.74 2.91
C HIS A 90 18.36 6.98 3.94
N GLU A 91 18.74 7.62 5.04
CA GLU A 91 19.44 7.00 6.14
C GLU A 91 18.62 5.88 6.78
N TYR A 92 17.33 6.12 7.04
CA TYR A 92 16.43 5.09 7.54
C TYR A 92 16.36 3.89 6.60
N VAL A 93 16.21 4.15 5.29
CA VAL A 93 16.15 3.09 4.27
C VAL A 93 17.42 2.24 4.30
N MET A 94 18.59 2.88 4.37
CA MET A 94 19.87 2.17 4.36
C MET A 94 20.11 1.40 5.67
N HIS A 95 19.70 1.94 6.82
CA HIS A 95 19.75 1.21 8.09
C HIS A 95 18.86 -0.02 8.06
N LEU A 96 17.61 0.11 7.59
CA LEU A 96 16.71 -1.03 7.46
C LEU A 96 17.27 -2.09 6.48
N ALA A 97 17.78 -1.66 5.33
CA ALA A 97 18.40 -2.57 4.37
C ALA A 97 19.57 -3.34 4.99
N SER A 98 20.43 -2.66 5.76
CA SER A 98 21.57 -3.28 6.45
C SER A 98 21.11 -4.32 7.48
N ARG A 99 20.07 -4.04 8.25
CA ARG A 99 19.45 -4.99 9.20
C ARG A 99 18.90 -6.22 8.50
N VAL A 100 18.19 -6.03 7.40
CA VAL A 100 17.61 -7.12 6.58
C VAL A 100 18.72 -8.02 6.01
N LEU A 101 19.76 -7.42 5.43
CA LEU A 101 20.89 -8.15 4.86
C LEU A 101 21.66 -8.91 5.95
N ALA A 102 21.87 -8.30 7.11
CA ALA A 102 22.52 -8.95 8.25
C ALA A 102 21.70 -10.12 8.79
N ALA A 103 20.37 -10.05 8.69
CA ALA A 103 19.46 -11.14 9.05
C ALA A 103 19.38 -12.25 7.99
N GLY A 104 20.04 -12.10 6.83
CA GLY A 104 20.14 -13.11 5.77
C GLY A 104 19.11 -13.02 4.67
N ALA A 105 18.24 -12.02 4.64
CA ALA A 105 17.25 -11.79 3.58
C ALA A 105 17.75 -10.74 2.58
N GLY A 106 17.26 -10.81 1.33
CA GLY A 106 17.45 -9.76 0.32
C GLY A 106 16.60 -8.51 0.63
N PHE A 107 17.05 -7.33 0.19
CA PHE A 107 16.29 -6.09 0.29
C PHE A 107 15.92 -5.58 -1.09
N ARG A 108 14.65 -5.20 -1.32
CA ARG A 108 14.15 -4.90 -2.65
C ARG A 108 13.14 -3.76 -2.64
N PHE A 109 13.16 -2.98 -3.72
CA PHE A 109 12.08 -2.07 -4.11
C PHE A 109 11.29 -2.63 -5.29
N LEU A 110 9.99 -2.33 -5.36
CA LEU A 110 9.21 -2.54 -6.57
C LEU A 110 9.27 -1.28 -7.45
N SER A 111 9.44 -1.49 -8.75
CA SER A 111 9.39 -0.39 -9.70
C SER A 111 7.93 0.02 -9.98
N PRO A 112 7.69 1.27 -10.40
CA PRO A 112 6.37 1.70 -10.83
C PRO A 112 5.79 0.82 -11.95
N ALA A 113 6.63 0.32 -12.86
CA ALA A 113 6.20 -0.55 -13.94
C ALA A 113 5.58 -1.88 -13.45
N GLN A 114 5.93 -2.32 -12.24
CA GLN A 114 5.41 -3.55 -11.62
C GLN A 114 4.10 -3.34 -10.88
N THR A 115 3.83 -2.12 -10.43
CA THR A 115 2.72 -1.82 -9.51
C THR A 115 1.71 -0.80 -10.04
N MET A 116 2.01 -0.11 -11.16
CA MET A 116 1.08 0.83 -11.77
C MET A 116 -0.09 0.12 -12.46
N ILE A 117 -1.30 0.54 -12.12
CA ILE A 117 -2.52 0.11 -12.80
C ILE A 117 -2.74 1.01 -14.02
N ARG A 118 -2.95 0.41 -15.18
CA ARG A 118 -3.25 1.14 -16.42
C ARG A 118 -4.73 1.46 -16.54
N SER A 119 -5.04 2.69 -16.93
CA SER A 119 -6.41 3.12 -17.24
C SER A 119 -6.64 3.09 -18.76
N THR A 120 -7.85 2.76 -19.18
CA THR A 120 -8.33 2.93 -20.56
C THR A 120 -8.91 4.34 -20.81
N LYS A 121 -9.00 5.17 -19.78
CA LYS A 121 -9.48 6.55 -19.82
C LYS A 121 -8.33 7.53 -19.67
N PRO A 122 -8.44 8.76 -20.18
CA PRO A 122 -7.48 9.81 -19.90
C PRO A 122 -7.28 10.02 -18.41
N VAL A 123 -6.04 10.17 -17.97
CA VAL A 123 -5.67 10.33 -16.56
C VAL A 123 -4.82 11.58 -16.42
N VAL A 124 -5.17 12.40 -15.44
CA VAL A 124 -4.33 13.47 -14.91
C VAL A 124 -3.85 13.05 -13.52
N ALA A 125 -2.56 12.83 -13.35
CA ALA A 125 -1.98 12.41 -12.08
C ALA A 125 -1.49 13.64 -11.29
N VAL A 126 -2.00 13.80 -10.05
CA VAL A 126 -1.54 14.83 -9.12
C VAL A 126 -0.64 14.15 -8.08
N CYS A 127 0.66 14.29 -8.27
CA CYS A 127 1.68 13.68 -7.42
C CYS A 127 2.34 14.71 -6.50
N ALA A 128 2.97 14.23 -5.44
CA ALA A 128 3.79 15.04 -4.57
C ALA A 128 4.90 14.20 -3.94
N VAL A 129 6.00 14.85 -3.59
CA VAL A 129 7.17 14.21 -2.98
C VAL A 129 6.99 13.87 -1.51
N ARG A 130 5.97 14.48 -0.84
CA ARG A 130 5.66 14.23 0.59
C ARG A 130 4.22 14.59 0.92
N THR A 131 3.79 14.20 2.10
CA THR A 131 2.51 14.60 2.69
C THR A 131 2.48 16.11 2.95
N GLY A 132 1.31 16.75 2.82
CA GLY A 132 1.13 18.19 3.08
C GLY A 132 1.52 19.13 1.93
N CYS A 133 2.00 18.62 0.78
CA CYS A 133 2.43 19.44 -0.37
C CYS A 133 1.30 20.07 -1.21
N GLY A 134 0.04 20.02 -0.76
CA GLY A 134 -1.06 20.68 -1.47
C GLY A 134 -1.73 19.84 -2.57
N LYS A 135 -1.54 18.52 -2.62
CA LYS A 135 -2.21 17.65 -3.62
C LYS A 135 -3.72 17.86 -3.72
N SER A 136 -4.40 17.97 -2.58
CA SER A 136 -5.85 18.09 -2.54
C SER A 136 -6.35 19.41 -3.13
N GLN A 137 -5.66 20.53 -2.84
CA GLN A 137 -5.98 21.83 -3.41
C GLN A 137 -5.77 21.85 -4.92
N THR A 138 -4.62 21.33 -5.38
CA THR A 138 -4.32 21.20 -6.81
C THR A 138 -5.34 20.34 -7.53
N SER A 139 -5.72 19.20 -6.94
CA SER A 139 -6.74 18.31 -7.51
C SER A 139 -8.10 18.99 -7.65
N ARG A 140 -8.53 19.76 -6.63
CA ARG A 140 -9.77 20.54 -6.69
C ARG A 140 -9.74 21.57 -7.82
N ARG A 141 -8.65 22.32 -7.95
CA ARG A 141 -8.51 23.30 -9.03
C ARG A 141 -8.52 22.65 -10.42
N ILE A 142 -7.87 21.51 -10.58
CA ILE A 142 -7.92 20.75 -11.83
C ILE A 142 -9.35 20.29 -12.14
N LEU A 143 -10.09 19.77 -11.15
CA LEU A 143 -11.48 19.38 -11.33
C LEU A 143 -12.36 20.55 -11.78
N GLU A 144 -12.20 21.73 -11.16
CA GLU A 144 -12.91 22.96 -11.54
C GLU A 144 -12.63 23.34 -13.00
N ILE A 145 -11.36 23.33 -13.42
CA ILE A 145 -10.96 23.63 -14.80
C ILE A 145 -11.58 22.62 -15.76
N LEU A 146 -11.47 21.34 -15.48
CA LEU A 146 -12.00 20.29 -16.35
C LEU A 146 -13.52 20.40 -16.52
N GLN A 147 -14.27 20.71 -15.47
CA GLN A 147 -15.73 20.79 -15.50
C GLN A 147 -16.22 22.13 -16.04
N ASN A 148 -15.71 23.24 -15.53
CA ASN A 148 -16.27 24.58 -15.76
C ASN A 148 -15.65 25.29 -16.97
N GLU A 149 -14.36 25.05 -17.24
CA GLU A 149 -13.66 25.75 -18.31
C GLU A 149 -13.57 24.88 -19.60
N LEU A 150 -13.34 23.55 -19.42
CA LEU A 150 -13.21 22.62 -20.56
C LEU A 150 -14.47 21.80 -20.84
N GLY A 151 -15.51 21.93 -20.02
CA GLY A 151 -16.83 21.34 -20.26
C GLY A 151 -16.92 19.83 -20.14
N PHE A 152 -15.97 19.17 -19.44
CA PHE A 152 -16.03 17.73 -19.21
C PHE A 152 -17.20 17.38 -18.26
N LYS A 153 -18.22 16.68 -18.75
CA LYS A 153 -19.42 16.32 -17.97
C LYS A 153 -19.17 15.22 -16.92
N ARG A 154 -18.14 14.40 -17.09
CA ARG A 154 -17.89 13.22 -16.26
C ARG A 154 -16.41 13.17 -15.89
N VAL A 155 -16.09 13.69 -14.73
CA VAL A 155 -14.74 13.68 -14.15
C VAL A 155 -14.80 12.95 -12.81
N VAL A 156 -13.88 12.05 -12.55
CA VAL A 156 -13.79 11.28 -11.32
C VAL A 156 -12.41 11.51 -10.69
N ALA A 157 -12.38 11.85 -9.43
CA ALA A 157 -11.15 11.87 -8.65
C ALA A 157 -11.00 10.52 -7.93
N VAL A 158 -9.85 9.88 -8.09
CA VAL A 158 -9.50 8.64 -7.39
C VAL A 158 -8.38 8.93 -6.41
N ARG A 159 -8.55 8.52 -5.16
CA ARG A 159 -7.48 8.59 -4.15
C ARG A 159 -7.35 7.23 -3.47
N HIS A 160 -6.16 6.95 -2.99
CA HIS A 160 -5.93 5.77 -2.18
C HIS A 160 -6.71 5.90 -0.85
N PRO A 161 -7.38 4.85 -0.37
CA PRO A 161 -8.04 4.89 0.93
C PRO A 161 -7.03 5.10 2.06
N MET A 162 -7.48 5.71 3.14
CA MET A 162 -6.65 5.85 4.34
C MET A 162 -6.64 4.52 5.10
N PRO A 163 -5.50 4.10 5.70
CA PRO A 163 -5.37 2.82 6.38
C PRO A 163 -6.02 2.77 7.78
N TYR A 164 -6.83 3.76 8.10
CA TYR A 164 -7.50 3.87 9.40
C TYR A 164 -8.89 3.22 9.36
N GLY A 165 -9.21 2.48 10.42
CA GLY A 165 -10.52 1.84 10.56
C GLY A 165 -10.62 0.44 9.95
N ASN A 166 -11.81 0.07 9.52
CA ASN A 166 -12.10 -1.24 8.93
C ASN A 166 -11.75 -1.27 7.43
N LEU A 167 -10.60 -1.86 7.09
CA LEU A 167 -10.10 -1.95 5.72
C LEU A 167 -11.07 -2.69 4.77
N ALA A 168 -11.76 -3.72 5.25
CA ALA A 168 -12.71 -4.49 4.44
C ALA A 168 -13.93 -3.63 4.09
N ALA A 169 -14.48 -2.90 5.05
CA ALA A 169 -15.59 -1.97 4.82
C ALA A 169 -15.19 -0.79 3.90
N GLN A 170 -13.90 -0.43 3.90
CA GLN A 170 -13.36 0.68 3.11
C GLN A 170 -12.72 0.24 1.79
N ALA A 171 -12.88 -1.00 1.38
CA ALA A 171 -12.26 -1.55 0.16
C ALA A 171 -12.60 -0.74 -1.09
N VAL A 172 -13.83 -0.26 -1.21
CA VAL A 172 -14.29 0.67 -2.25
C VAL A 172 -15.27 1.66 -1.63
N GLN A 173 -14.87 2.92 -1.57
CA GLN A 173 -15.74 4.01 -1.14
C GLN A 173 -16.02 4.93 -2.32
N ARG A 174 -17.28 5.17 -2.62
CA ARG A 174 -17.72 6.10 -3.66
C ARG A 174 -18.48 7.24 -3.02
N PHE A 175 -18.04 8.45 -3.27
CA PHE A 175 -18.66 9.70 -2.84
C PHE A 175 -19.20 10.43 -4.06
N ALA A 176 -20.50 10.43 -4.26
CA ALA A 176 -21.19 11.15 -5.33
C ALA A 176 -22.14 12.23 -4.78
N SER A 177 -22.50 12.13 -3.49
CA SER A 177 -23.36 13.08 -2.77
C SER A 177 -22.83 13.26 -1.33
N TYR A 178 -23.40 14.23 -0.61
CA TYR A 178 -23.09 14.43 0.82
C TYR A 178 -23.59 13.25 1.69
N GLU A 179 -24.67 12.60 1.30
CA GLU A 179 -25.21 11.42 2.01
C GLU A 179 -24.23 10.23 1.99
N ASP A 180 -23.37 10.15 0.97
CA ASP A 180 -22.32 9.12 0.92
C ASP A 180 -21.27 9.34 2.01
N MET A 181 -21.05 10.58 2.47
CA MET A 181 -20.13 10.89 3.57
C MET A 181 -20.64 10.32 4.89
N ASP A 182 -21.94 10.47 5.17
CA ASP A 182 -22.57 9.93 6.38
C ASP A 182 -22.56 8.39 6.36
N ARG A 183 -22.82 7.80 5.18
CA ARG A 183 -22.79 6.33 4.99
C ARG A 183 -21.43 5.71 5.22
N HIS A 184 -20.37 6.42 4.89
CA HIS A 184 -18.99 5.92 5.02
C HIS A 184 -18.27 6.36 6.29
N GLU A 185 -18.97 7.00 7.22
CA GLU A 185 -18.42 7.46 8.51
C GLU A 185 -17.10 8.23 8.35
N CYS A 186 -17.12 9.26 7.51
CA CYS A 186 -15.95 10.09 7.22
C CYS A 186 -15.83 11.27 8.19
#